data_f716337e97022801b25e556b65f78bd5
#
_entry.id   f716337e97022801b25e556b65f78bd5
#
_cell.length_a   1.000
_cell.length_b   1.000
_cell.length_c   1.000
_cell.angle_alpha   90.00
_cell.angle_beta   90.00
_cell.angle_gamma   90.00
#
_symmetry.space_group_name_H-M   'P 1'
#
loop_
_entity.id
_entity.type
_entity.pdbx_description
1 polymer ?
#
loop_
_entity_poly.entity_id
_entity_poly.type
_entity_poly.pdbx_seq_one_letter_code
_entity_poly.pdbx_strand_id
1 'polypeptide(L)'
;MTARDLQLDQNGRLRHFLTIEGLSRDLLLEILDRAESFAGVGGRAVKKVPLLRGKTIVNLFFEPSTRTRTTFELAAKRLSADLLTIHAATSSASKGESLQDTLQTLEAMHCDMFVVRHSDSGAAHFIATQVKPHVSVINAGDGRHAHPTQALLDMFTVRRHKRDFTGLAVAIVGDIAHSRVARSEIHALKTLGVPDVRVVGPRTLIPAGIESLGVSVHDELKRGLDGVDVIVMLRLQRERMKSALLPSEQEYFRCWGLTPERLAFARPDAIVMHPGPINRGVEIDSQVADSDKSVILQQVSHGIAVRMAVMAMTMGVVAPAGAEP
;
A
#
# COMPACT_ATOMS: atom_id res chain seq x y z
N MET A 1 -5.07 10.47 21.82
CA MET A 1 -5.81 9.52 20.97
C MET A 1 -4.79 8.78 20.13
N THR A 2 -4.67 7.47 20.25
CA THR A 2 -3.73 6.67 19.46
C THR A 2 -4.25 6.48 18.04
N ALA A 3 -3.39 6.11 17.08
CA ALA A 3 -3.83 5.78 15.72
C ALA A 3 -4.90 4.66 15.72
N ARG A 4 -4.82 3.73 16.67
CA ARG A 4 -5.79 2.65 16.86
C ARG A 4 -7.17 3.20 17.25
N ASP A 5 -7.23 4.17 18.14
CA ASP A 5 -8.50 4.73 18.64
C ASP A 5 -9.27 5.46 17.54
N LEU A 6 -8.57 6.01 16.53
CA LEU A 6 -9.21 6.63 15.37
C LEU A 6 -9.69 5.62 14.34
N GLN A 7 -8.94 4.52 14.14
CA GLN A 7 -9.20 3.58 13.06
C GLN A 7 -10.36 2.62 13.35
N LEU A 8 -10.63 2.35 14.61
CA LEU A 8 -11.64 1.36 15.01
C LEU A 8 -12.82 2.04 15.71
N ASP A 9 -14.01 1.50 15.51
CA ASP A 9 -15.20 1.88 16.26
C ASP A 9 -15.21 1.21 17.66
N GLN A 10 -16.26 1.48 18.46
CA GLN A 10 -16.43 0.92 19.82
C GLN A 10 -16.50 -0.62 19.82
N ASN A 11 -16.85 -1.24 18.69
CA ASN A 11 -16.96 -2.69 18.52
C ASN A 11 -15.68 -3.31 17.93
N GLY A 12 -14.60 -2.53 17.77
CA GLY A 12 -13.36 -2.97 17.15
C GLY A 12 -13.43 -3.12 15.63
N ARG A 13 -14.46 -2.61 14.97
CA ARG A 13 -14.62 -2.64 13.51
C ARG A 13 -13.89 -1.45 12.86
N LEU A 14 -13.43 -1.67 11.65
CA LEU A 14 -12.72 -0.64 10.89
C LEU A 14 -13.66 0.53 10.52
N ARG A 15 -13.35 1.72 11.03
CA ARG A 15 -14.02 3.00 10.72
C ARG A 15 -13.21 3.84 9.75
N HIS A 16 -11.90 3.94 9.98
CA HIS A 16 -10.94 4.58 9.09
C HIS A 16 -9.82 3.60 8.79
N PHE A 17 -9.14 3.75 7.66
CA PHE A 17 -7.95 2.94 7.34
C PHE A 17 -6.76 3.85 7.07
N LEU A 18 -5.99 4.16 8.12
CA LEU A 18 -4.97 5.21 8.12
C LEU A 18 -3.55 4.65 8.08
N THR A 19 -3.31 3.56 8.81
CA THR A 19 -2.01 2.87 8.90
C THR A 19 -2.22 1.39 9.22
N ILE A 20 -1.20 0.58 8.98
CA ILE A 20 -1.16 -0.83 9.44
C ILE A 20 -0.78 -0.90 10.91
N GLU A 21 0.07 0.02 11.36
CA GLU A 21 0.56 0.06 12.74
C GLU A 21 -0.59 0.06 13.76
N GLY A 22 -0.52 -0.85 14.73
CA GLY A 22 -1.52 -0.99 15.80
C GLY A 22 -2.77 -1.80 15.43
N LEU A 23 -2.92 -2.26 14.19
CA LEU A 23 -3.99 -3.19 13.82
C LEU A 23 -3.62 -4.63 14.22
N SER A 24 -4.65 -5.42 14.56
CA SER A 24 -4.46 -6.82 14.94
C SER A 24 -4.22 -7.71 13.72
N ARG A 25 -3.55 -8.85 13.96
CA ARG A 25 -3.38 -9.91 12.94
C ARG A 25 -4.73 -10.38 12.38
N ASP A 26 -5.71 -10.58 13.25
CA ASP A 26 -7.03 -11.08 12.85
C ASP A 26 -7.74 -10.11 11.92
N LEU A 27 -7.68 -8.80 12.20
CA LEU A 27 -8.26 -7.79 11.33
C LEU A 27 -7.55 -7.73 9.95
N LEU A 28 -6.21 -7.88 9.92
CA LEU A 28 -5.49 -7.94 8.64
C LEU A 28 -5.90 -9.18 7.84
N LEU A 29 -6.02 -10.34 8.50
CA LEU A 29 -6.49 -11.57 7.85
C LEU A 29 -7.92 -11.43 7.34
N GLU A 30 -8.82 -10.83 8.13
CA GLU A 30 -10.21 -10.55 7.72
C GLU A 30 -10.25 -9.67 6.45
N ILE A 31 -9.41 -8.61 6.37
CA ILE A 31 -9.33 -7.78 5.16
C ILE A 31 -8.83 -8.60 3.96
N LEU A 32 -7.81 -9.45 4.16
CA LEU A 32 -7.29 -10.30 3.10
C LEU A 32 -8.32 -11.33 2.62
N ASP A 33 -9.10 -11.94 3.54
CA ASP A 33 -10.16 -12.89 3.21
C ASP A 33 -11.30 -12.21 2.45
N ARG A 34 -11.65 -11.00 2.86
CA ARG A 34 -12.61 -10.17 2.14
C ARG A 34 -12.10 -9.81 0.74
N ALA A 35 -10.82 -9.51 0.60
CA ALA A 35 -10.22 -9.24 -0.70
C ALA A 35 -10.28 -10.47 -1.63
N GLU A 36 -10.13 -11.69 -1.09
CA GLU A 36 -10.26 -12.92 -1.85
C GLU A 36 -11.66 -13.05 -2.48
N SER A 37 -12.73 -12.70 -1.76
CA SER A 37 -14.10 -12.71 -2.29
C SER A 37 -14.31 -11.72 -3.45
N PHE A 38 -13.46 -10.70 -3.57
CA PHE A 38 -13.51 -9.72 -4.66
C PHE A 38 -12.54 -10.01 -5.81
N ALA A 39 -11.58 -10.93 -5.62
CA ALA A 39 -10.54 -11.19 -6.61
C ALA A 39 -11.12 -11.63 -7.98
N GLY A 40 -12.20 -12.42 -7.97
CA GLY A 40 -12.89 -12.88 -9.18
C GLY A 40 -13.79 -11.85 -9.87
N VAL A 41 -14.13 -10.74 -9.21
CA VAL A 41 -15.09 -9.75 -9.75
C VAL A 41 -14.62 -9.16 -11.08
N GLY A 42 -13.32 -8.98 -11.26
CA GLY A 42 -12.73 -8.43 -12.48
C GLY A 42 -12.93 -9.29 -13.74
N GLY A 43 -13.10 -10.59 -13.58
CA GLY A 43 -13.30 -11.56 -14.67
C GLY A 43 -14.77 -11.79 -15.04
N ARG A 44 -15.74 -11.29 -14.27
CA ARG A 44 -17.17 -11.50 -14.50
C ARG A 44 -17.66 -10.66 -15.68
N ALA A 45 -18.75 -11.09 -16.32
CA ALA A 45 -19.44 -10.31 -17.35
C ALA A 45 -19.91 -8.95 -16.78
N VAL A 46 -20.52 -8.96 -15.59
CA VAL A 46 -20.84 -7.76 -14.82
C VAL A 46 -19.80 -7.55 -13.74
N LYS A 47 -18.88 -6.61 -13.96
CA LYS A 47 -17.76 -6.30 -13.05
C LYS A 47 -18.19 -5.38 -11.89
N LYS A 48 -19.37 -5.58 -11.34
CA LYS A 48 -19.94 -4.76 -10.27
C LYS A 48 -20.61 -5.61 -9.20
N VAL A 49 -20.54 -5.14 -7.96
CA VAL A 49 -21.29 -5.63 -6.81
C VAL A 49 -21.98 -4.44 -6.13
N PRO A 50 -23.25 -4.49 -5.73
CA PRO A 50 -24.01 -3.32 -5.28
C PRO A 50 -23.80 -2.98 -3.79
N LEU A 51 -22.61 -3.24 -3.24
CA LEU A 51 -22.35 -3.09 -1.81
C LEU A 51 -22.33 -1.64 -1.32
N LEU A 52 -21.90 -0.70 -2.15
CA LEU A 52 -21.85 0.72 -1.81
C LEU A 52 -22.76 1.57 -2.70
N ARG A 53 -23.87 0.97 -3.19
CA ARG A 53 -24.88 1.69 -3.98
C ARG A 53 -25.49 2.83 -3.15
N GLY A 54 -25.51 4.04 -3.70
CA GLY A 54 -26.01 5.25 -3.02
C GLY A 54 -25.03 5.86 -2.02
N LYS A 55 -23.76 5.36 -1.97
CA LYS A 55 -22.67 5.95 -1.21
C LYS A 55 -21.80 6.81 -2.10
N THR A 56 -21.40 7.98 -1.61
CA THR A 56 -20.53 8.92 -2.32
C THR A 56 -19.11 8.87 -1.76
N ILE A 57 -18.16 8.52 -2.63
CA ILE A 57 -16.72 8.45 -2.32
C ILE A 57 -16.00 9.60 -3.00
N VAL A 58 -15.16 10.29 -2.29
CA VAL A 58 -14.35 11.40 -2.81
C VAL A 58 -12.87 11.05 -2.75
N ASN A 59 -12.21 10.99 -3.90
CA ASN A 59 -10.76 10.90 -4.00
C ASN A 59 -10.14 12.29 -3.88
N LEU A 60 -9.42 12.54 -2.77
CA LEU A 60 -8.68 13.77 -2.51
C LEU A 60 -7.18 13.53 -2.75
N PHE A 61 -6.71 13.87 -3.92
CA PHE A 61 -5.33 13.62 -4.33
C PHE A 61 -4.55 14.94 -4.42
N PHE A 62 -3.72 15.21 -3.39
CA PHE A 62 -2.81 16.35 -3.29
C PHE A 62 -1.42 16.03 -3.85
N GLU A 63 -1.14 14.75 -4.14
CA GLU A 63 0.10 14.26 -4.77
C GLU A 63 -0.24 13.44 -6.01
N PRO A 64 0.43 13.62 -7.16
CA PRO A 64 0.17 12.86 -8.37
C PRO A 64 0.34 11.35 -8.16
N SER A 65 -0.61 10.57 -8.64
CA SER A 65 -0.53 9.11 -8.66
C SER A 65 -1.56 8.49 -9.59
N THR A 66 -1.12 8.07 -10.77
CA THR A 66 -2.00 7.44 -11.75
C THR A 66 -2.53 6.08 -11.26
N ARG A 67 -1.63 5.18 -10.86
CA ARG A 67 -2.03 3.82 -10.43
C ARG A 67 -2.95 3.83 -9.22
N THR A 68 -2.53 4.48 -8.12
CA THR A 68 -3.31 4.50 -6.87
C THR A 68 -4.68 5.09 -7.12
N ARG A 69 -4.76 6.22 -7.81
CA ARG A 69 -6.03 6.87 -8.15
C ARG A 69 -6.93 5.94 -8.96
N THR A 70 -6.43 5.47 -10.12
CA THR A 70 -7.23 4.62 -11.02
C THR A 70 -7.72 3.34 -10.36
N THR A 71 -6.91 2.72 -9.49
CA THR A 71 -7.33 1.50 -8.79
C THR A 71 -8.35 1.76 -7.69
N PHE A 72 -8.32 2.93 -7.00
CA PHE A 72 -9.39 3.35 -6.10
C PHE A 72 -10.67 3.71 -6.86
N GLU A 73 -10.55 4.40 -8.00
CA GLU A 73 -11.69 4.69 -8.89
C GLU A 73 -12.37 3.41 -9.37
N LEU A 74 -11.58 2.43 -9.80
CA LEU A 74 -12.12 1.13 -10.21
C LEU A 74 -12.76 0.38 -9.05
N ALA A 75 -12.16 0.38 -7.87
CA ALA A 75 -12.71 -0.25 -6.68
C ALA A 75 -14.07 0.35 -6.29
N ALA A 76 -14.18 1.68 -6.22
CA ALA A 76 -15.42 2.37 -5.92
C ALA A 76 -16.51 2.05 -6.95
N LYS A 77 -16.19 2.15 -8.24
CA LYS A 77 -17.13 1.82 -9.35
C LYS A 77 -17.57 0.37 -9.33
N ARG A 78 -16.68 -0.57 -8.98
CA ARG A 78 -17.03 -1.99 -8.84
C ARG A 78 -17.93 -2.26 -7.64
N LEU A 79 -17.82 -1.47 -6.59
CA LEU A 79 -18.72 -1.50 -5.42
C LEU A 79 -20.05 -0.75 -5.68
N SER A 80 -20.26 -0.18 -6.87
CA SER A 80 -21.42 0.61 -7.27
C SER A 80 -21.59 1.92 -6.50
N ALA A 81 -20.51 2.50 -5.97
CA ALA A 81 -20.51 3.81 -5.35
C ALA A 81 -20.48 4.93 -6.40
N ASP A 82 -21.04 6.09 -6.04
CA ASP A 82 -20.82 7.36 -6.74
C ASP A 82 -19.43 7.87 -6.40
N LEU A 83 -18.71 8.33 -7.42
CA LEU A 83 -17.30 8.70 -7.27
C LEU A 83 -17.02 10.11 -7.77
N LEU A 84 -16.42 10.92 -6.93
CA LEU A 84 -15.84 12.21 -7.28
C LEU A 84 -14.32 12.15 -7.13
N THR A 85 -13.58 12.72 -8.07
CA THR A 85 -12.12 12.84 -7.95
C THR A 85 -11.74 14.31 -8.02
N ILE A 86 -11.08 14.79 -6.95
CA ILE A 86 -10.61 16.18 -6.81
C ILE A 86 -9.10 16.20 -6.86
N HIS A 87 -8.57 17.02 -7.76
CA HIS A 87 -7.15 17.30 -7.87
C HIS A 87 -6.86 18.64 -7.20
N ALA A 88 -6.13 18.61 -6.08
CA ALA A 88 -5.84 19.84 -5.31
C ALA A 88 -5.07 20.88 -6.12
N ALA A 89 -4.18 20.46 -7.03
CA ALA A 89 -3.43 21.37 -7.89
C ALA A 89 -4.29 22.22 -8.86
N THR A 90 -5.53 21.79 -9.12
CA THR A 90 -6.47 22.46 -10.05
C THR A 90 -7.78 22.86 -9.37
N SER A 91 -7.88 22.73 -8.05
CA SER A 91 -9.08 23.01 -7.26
C SER A 91 -8.98 24.37 -6.53
N SER A 92 -10.03 24.71 -5.75
CA SER A 92 -10.10 25.91 -4.92
C SER A 92 -8.96 26.07 -3.91
N ALA A 93 -8.29 24.96 -3.54
CA ALA A 93 -7.09 24.98 -2.71
C ALA A 93 -5.95 25.83 -3.34
N SER A 94 -5.88 25.90 -4.67
CA SER A 94 -4.95 26.80 -5.39
C SER A 94 -5.31 28.28 -5.22
N LYS A 95 -6.52 28.62 -4.73
CA LYS A 95 -7.01 29.98 -4.48
C LYS A 95 -6.91 30.40 -3.01
N GLY A 96 -6.24 29.59 -2.16
CA GLY A 96 -6.05 29.89 -0.74
C GLY A 96 -7.12 29.30 0.20
N GLU A 97 -8.02 28.43 -0.30
CA GLU A 97 -8.97 27.70 0.54
C GLU A 97 -8.21 26.72 1.46
N SER A 98 -8.57 26.73 2.75
CA SER A 98 -7.96 25.80 3.70
C SER A 98 -8.43 24.36 3.47
N LEU A 99 -7.61 23.39 3.89
CA LEU A 99 -8.01 21.97 3.83
C LEU A 99 -9.30 21.73 4.61
N GLN A 100 -9.50 22.43 5.73
CA GLN A 100 -10.69 22.30 6.56
C GLN A 100 -11.95 22.82 5.83
N ASP A 101 -11.87 23.96 5.16
CA ASP A 101 -13.00 24.51 4.39
C ASP A 101 -13.37 23.59 3.22
N THR A 102 -12.35 23.01 2.55
CA THR A 102 -12.57 22.02 1.49
C THR A 102 -13.31 20.80 2.04
N LEU A 103 -12.90 20.26 3.20
CA LEU A 103 -13.58 19.12 3.83
C LEU A 103 -15.02 19.45 4.19
N GLN A 104 -15.28 20.60 4.84
CA GLN A 104 -16.63 21.03 5.21
C GLN A 104 -17.54 21.20 4.00
N THR A 105 -17.02 21.77 2.92
CA THR A 105 -17.75 21.93 1.65
C THR A 105 -18.16 20.57 1.06
N LEU A 106 -17.25 19.61 1.06
CA LEU A 106 -17.52 18.26 0.56
C LEU A 106 -18.47 17.48 1.46
N GLU A 107 -18.37 17.63 2.77
CA GLU A 107 -19.32 17.04 3.73
C GLU A 107 -20.74 17.63 3.59
N ALA A 108 -20.85 18.91 3.22
CA ALA A 108 -22.14 19.53 2.91
C ALA A 108 -22.79 18.93 1.64
N MET A 109 -22.00 18.30 0.75
CA MET A 109 -22.47 17.55 -0.42
C MET A 109 -22.81 16.08 -0.09
N HIS A 110 -22.89 15.72 1.21
CA HIS A 110 -23.23 14.38 1.69
C HIS A 110 -22.30 13.27 1.23
N CYS A 111 -20.97 13.50 1.26
CA CYS A 111 -20.01 12.43 1.03
C CYS A 111 -19.91 11.48 2.22
N ASP A 112 -19.66 10.20 1.94
CA ASP A 112 -19.55 9.13 2.95
C ASP A 112 -18.10 8.71 3.21
N MET A 113 -17.19 8.94 2.26
CA MET A 113 -15.79 8.50 2.37
C MET A 113 -14.83 9.44 1.65
N PHE A 114 -13.70 9.74 2.30
CA PHE A 114 -12.54 10.36 1.70
C PHE A 114 -11.41 9.35 1.49
N VAL A 115 -10.89 9.27 0.27
CA VAL A 115 -9.65 8.57 -0.07
C VAL A 115 -8.56 9.63 -0.24
N VAL A 116 -7.65 9.70 0.70
CA VAL A 116 -6.69 10.80 0.83
C VAL A 116 -5.29 10.40 0.41
N ARG A 117 -4.69 11.16 -0.50
CA ARG A 117 -3.27 11.07 -0.82
C ARG A 117 -2.62 12.43 -0.69
N HIS A 118 -1.58 12.54 0.15
CA HIS A 118 -0.96 13.81 0.50
C HIS A 118 0.58 13.72 0.52
N SER A 119 1.26 14.86 0.27
CA SER A 119 2.72 14.97 0.39
C SER A 119 3.21 14.98 1.85
N ASP A 120 2.37 15.41 2.77
CA ASP A 120 2.73 15.54 4.17
C ASP A 120 2.33 14.31 4.97
N SER A 121 3.24 13.85 5.82
CA SER A 121 3.02 12.73 6.74
C SER A 121 2.00 13.13 7.81
N GLY A 122 1.03 12.24 8.09
CA GLY A 122 -0.03 12.49 9.08
C GLY A 122 -1.28 13.17 8.52
N ALA A 123 -1.28 13.63 7.26
CA ALA A 123 -2.42 14.34 6.68
C ALA A 123 -3.72 13.52 6.72
N ALA A 124 -3.67 12.21 6.44
CA ALA A 124 -4.85 11.36 6.52
C ALA A 124 -5.38 11.23 7.97
N HIS A 125 -4.50 11.18 8.95
CA HIS A 125 -4.87 11.18 10.39
C HIS A 125 -5.52 12.51 10.77
N PHE A 126 -4.92 13.62 10.37
CA PHE A 126 -5.50 14.94 10.60
C PHE A 126 -6.92 15.03 10.04
N ILE A 127 -7.11 14.64 8.78
CA ILE A 127 -8.43 14.63 8.15
C ILE A 127 -9.41 13.74 8.93
N ALA A 128 -9.00 12.57 9.39
CA ALA A 128 -9.85 11.67 10.15
C ALA A 128 -10.30 12.26 11.50
N THR A 129 -9.56 13.21 12.07
CA THR A 129 -9.98 13.94 13.28
C THR A 129 -10.95 15.08 12.99
N GLN A 130 -11.04 15.54 11.75
CA GLN A 130 -11.88 16.70 11.37
C GLN A 130 -13.24 16.30 10.78
N VAL A 131 -13.35 15.07 10.23
CA VAL A 131 -14.57 14.63 9.55
C VAL A 131 -15.68 14.26 10.53
N LYS A 132 -16.93 14.37 10.07
CA LYS A 132 -18.12 13.97 10.80
C LYS A 132 -18.11 12.46 11.12
N PRO A 133 -18.83 12.02 12.18
CA PRO A 133 -18.82 10.64 12.65
C PRO A 133 -19.19 9.57 11.60
N HIS A 134 -20.01 9.92 10.61
CA HIS A 134 -20.45 9.01 9.54
C HIS A 134 -19.47 8.93 8.36
N VAL A 135 -18.49 9.83 8.27
CA VAL A 135 -17.53 9.87 7.16
C VAL A 135 -16.31 9.01 7.47
N SER A 136 -15.98 8.12 6.57
CA SER A 136 -14.77 7.27 6.65
C SER A 136 -13.60 7.91 5.92
N VAL A 137 -12.38 7.63 6.39
CA VAL A 137 -11.13 8.09 5.74
C VAL A 137 -10.22 6.91 5.43
N ILE A 138 -9.74 6.84 4.18
CA ILE A 138 -8.75 5.86 3.74
C ILE A 138 -7.48 6.59 3.31
N ASN A 139 -6.35 6.20 3.87
CA ASN A 139 -5.03 6.70 3.49
C ASN A 139 -4.54 6.02 2.21
N ALA A 140 -4.47 6.76 1.11
CA ALA A 140 -3.92 6.34 -0.18
C ALA A 140 -2.42 6.68 -0.34
N GLY A 141 -1.77 7.03 0.76
CA GLY A 141 -0.35 7.36 0.88
C GLY A 141 -0.11 8.79 1.34
N ASP A 142 0.53 8.96 2.50
CA ASP A 142 0.87 10.25 3.09
C ASP A 142 2.38 10.37 3.35
N GLY A 143 3.01 11.38 2.80
CA GLY A 143 4.42 11.71 2.96
C GLY A 143 5.37 10.52 2.83
N ARG A 144 6.18 10.31 3.88
CA ARG A 144 7.05 9.13 4.09
C ARG A 144 6.47 8.18 5.15
N HIS A 145 5.26 8.44 5.65
CA HIS A 145 4.68 7.80 6.81
C HIS A 145 4.02 6.46 6.47
N ALA A 146 2.92 6.45 5.69
CA ALA A 146 2.18 5.23 5.46
C ALA A 146 1.55 5.13 4.06
N HIS A 147 1.41 3.89 3.59
CA HIS A 147 0.60 3.51 2.43
C HIS A 147 -0.08 2.15 2.71
N PRO A 148 -1.05 2.13 3.63
CA PRO A 148 -1.57 0.88 4.20
C PRO A 148 -2.20 -0.05 3.16
N THR A 149 -2.93 0.50 2.17
CA THR A 149 -3.53 -0.33 1.11
C THR A 149 -2.50 -0.92 0.15
N GLN A 150 -1.31 -0.30 0.03
CA GLN A 150 -0.21 -0.91 -0.72
C GLN A 150 0.36 -2.11 0.05
N ALA A 151 0.65 -1.94 1.34
CA ALA A 151 1.13 -3.05 2.15
C ALA A 151 0.15 -4.24 2.13
N LEU A 152 -1.15 -4.00 2.24
CA LEU A 152 -2.14 -5.09 2.20
C LEU A 152 -2.24 -5.77 0.83
N LEU A 153 -2.16 -5.03 -0.28
CA LEU A 153 -2.17 -5.69 -1.59
C LEU A 153 -0.90 -6.52 -1.82
N ASP A 154 0.21 -6.09 -1.24
CA ASP A 154 1.47 -6.84 -1.28
C ASP A 154 1.34 -8.11 -0.42
N MET A 155 0.79 -8.01 0.79
CA MET A 155 0.47 -9.18 1.62
C MET A 155 -0.53 -10.13 0.95
N PHE A 156 -1.55 -9.60 0.28
CA PHE A 156 -2.50 -10.39 -0.48
C PHE A 156 -1.80 -11.16 -1.62
N THR A 157 -0.88 -10.50 -2.32
CA THR A 157 -0.07 -11.13 -3.37
C THR A 157 0.83 -12.22 -2.80
N VAL A 158 1.53 -11.96 -1.70
CA VAL A 158 2.35 -12.95 -0.99
C VAL A 158 1.51 -14.17 -0.61
N ARG A 159 0.34 -13.97 0.01
CA ARG A 159 -0.55 -15.07 0.43
C ARG A 159 -1.00 -15.93 -0.74
N ARG A 160 -1.29 -15.36 -1.90
CA ARG A 160 -1.71 -16.11 -3.09
C ARG A 160 -0.58 -16.98 -3.69
N HIS A 161 0.67 -16.58 -3.52
CA HIS A 161 1.82 -17.31 -4.03
C HIS A 161 2.46 -18.26 -3.00
N LYS A 162 2.47 -17.87 -1.73
CA LYS A 162 3.18 -18.58 -0.67
C LYS A 162 2.26 -19.23 0.38
N ARG A 163 0.95 -18.96 0.33
CA ARG A 163 -0.14 -19.47 1.19
C ARG A 163 -0.09 -19.01 2.65
N ASP A 164 1.04 -19.13 3.33
CA ASP A 164 1.22 -18.75 4.73
C ASP A 164 2.35 -17.73 4.90
N PHE A 165 2.33 -17.01 6.02
CA PHE A 165 3.33 -15.99 6.38
C PHE A 165 4.38 -16.52 7.38
N THR A 166 4.03 -17.54 8.16
CA THR A 166 4.79 -17.94 9.36
C THR A 166 6.10 -18.66 9.06
N GLY A 167 6.34 -19.09 7.83
CA GLY A 167 7.58 -19.76 7.41
C GLY A 167 8.42 -18.94 6.44
N LEU A 168 8.08 -17.69 6.16
CA LEU A 168 8.70 -16.90 5.10
C LEU A 168 9.90 -16.09 5.57
N ALA A 169 10.87 -15.94 4.66
CA ALA A 169 11.89 -14.91 4.71
C ALA A 169 11.63 -13.88 3.60
N VAL A 170 11.54 -12.60 3.96
CA VAL A 170 11.18 -11.49 3.06
C VAL A 170 12.27 -10.43 3.07
N ALA A 171 12.80 -10.07 1.90
CA ALA A 171 13.75 -8.97 1.74
C ALA A 171 13.08 -7.76 1.08
N ILE A 172 13.14 -6.61 1.73
CA ILE A 172 12.74 -5.30 1.20
C ILE A 172 14.02 -4.57 0.80
N VAL A 173 14.20 -4.34 -0.50
CA VAL A 173 15.47 -3.90 -1.09
C VAL A 173 15.34 -2.49 -1.67
N GLY A 174 16.23 -1.59 -1.27
CA GLY A 174 16.37 -0.29 -1.91
C GLY A 174 16.30 0.92 -0.99
N ASP A 175 15.52 1.93 -1.37
CA ASP A 175 15.36 3.18 -0.62
C ASP A 175 14.35 3.03 0.51
N ILE A 176 14.80 2.52 1.63
CA ILE A 176 13.97 2.30 2.82
C ILE A 176 13.60 3.63 3.49
N ALA A 177 14.57 4.56 3.56
CA ALA A 177 14.44 5.82 4.30
C ALA A 177 13.34 6.74 3.77
N HIS A 178 13.08 6.71 2.46
CA HIS A 178 12.08 7.56 1.81
C HIS A 178 10.81 6.81 1.41
N SER A 179 10.74 5.50 1.70
CA SER A 179 9.63 4.65 1.26
C SER A 179 8.57 4.47 2.35
N ARG A 180 7.43 5.15 2.19
CA ARG A 180 6.23 4.87 2.98
C ARG A 180 5.69 3.45 2.77
N VAL A 181 6.03 2.83 1.63
CA VAL A 181 5.65 1.43 1.34
C VAL A 181 6.43 0.49 2.23
N ALA A 182 7.77 0.60 2.26
CA ALA A 182 8.61 -0.22 3.13
C ALA A 182 8.15 -0.18 4.60
N ARG A 183 7.86 1.02 5.12
CA ARG A 183 7.39 1.18 6.49
C ARG A 183 6.07 0.42 6.74
N SER A 184 5.10 0.59 5.85
CA SER A 184 3.80 -0.10 5.99
C SER A 184 3.92 -1.61 5.79
N GLU A 185 4.79 -2.08 4.90
CA GLU A 185 5.07 -3.50 4.68
C GLU A 185 5.72 -4.16 5.90
N ILE A 186 6.71 -3.49 6.52
CA ILE A 186 7.35 -4.00 7.74
C ILE A 186 6.30 -4.25 8.82
N HIS A 187 5.43 -3.27 9.09
CA HIS A 187 4.33 -3.45 10.06
C HIS A 187 3.41 -4.60 9.66
N ALA A 188 3.03 -4.73 8.39
CA ALA A 188 2.14 -5.80 7.92
C ALA A 188 2.78 -7.18 8.06
N LEU A 189 4.04 -7.34 7.61
CA LEU A 189 4.79 -8.59 7.69
C LEU A 189 4.95 -9.04 9.15
N LYS A 190 5.35 -8.12 10.05
CA LYS A 190 5.52 -8.44 11.48
C LYS A 190 4.19 -8.78 12.15
N THR A 191 3.12 -8.03 11.87
CA THR A 191 1.78 -8.32 12.40
C THR A 191 1.24 -9.66 11.90
N LEU A 192 1.52 -10.04 10.65
CA LEU A 192 1.11 -11.34 10.09
C LEU A 192 1.99 -12.50 10.53
N GLY A 193 3.09 -12.24 11.23
CA GLY A 193 3.94 -13.25 11.84
C GLY A 193 5.06 -13.76 10.95
N VAL A 194 5.51 -12.97 9.97
CA VAL A 194 6.73 -13.30 9.18
C VAL A 194 7.94 -13.30 10.11
N PRO A 195 8.66 -14.42 10.27
CA PRO A 195 9.76 -14.52 11.21
C PRO A 195 11.00 -13.74 10.78
N ASP A 196 11.34 -13.79 9.50
CA ASP A 196 12.55 -13.17 8.94
C ASP A 196 12.17 -12.06 7.95
N VAL A 197 12.29 -10.82 8.41
CA VAL A 197 12.07 -9.61 7.59
C VAL A 197 13.38 -8.85 7.52
N ARG A 198 13.90 -8.69 6.31
CA ARG A 198 15.18 -8.05 6.04
C ARG A 198 14.99 -6.74 5.30
N VAL A 199 15.72 -5.70 5.70
CA VAL A 199 15.89 -4.48 4.91
C VAL A 199 17.29 -4.45 4.32
N VAL A 200 17.38 -4.23 3.02
CA VAL A 200 18.59 -4.42 2.24
C VAL A 200 18.87 -3.18 1.40
N GLY A 201 20.04 -2.59 1.56
CA GLY A 201 20.39 -1.39 0.77
C GLY A 201 21.60 -0.66 1.31
N PRO A 202 22.03 0.42 0.61
CA PRO A 202 23.13 1.25 1.10
C PRO A 202 22.76 1.90 2.44
N ARG A 203 23.71 1.98 3.37
CA ARG A 203 23.48 2.55 4.71
C ARG A 203 22.90 3.96 4.70
N THR A 204 23.20 4.74 3.67
CA THR A 204 22.65 6.09 3.47
C THR A 204 21.14 6.11 3.19
N LEU A 205 20.57 4.99 2.76
CA LEU A 205 19.15 4.82 2.46
C LEU A 205 18.41 3.93 3.48
N ILE A 206 19.07 3.56 4.58
CA ILE A 206 18.45 2.81 5.67
C ILE A 206 18.33 3.73 6.89
N PRO A 207 17.10 3.90 7.45
CA PRO A 207 16.92 4.71 8.64
C PRO A 207 17.66 4.14 9.85
N ALA A 208 18.30 5.00 10.63
CA ALA A 208 18.90 4.59 11.90
C ALA A 208 17.83 4.04 12.86
N GLY A 209 18.12 2.93 13.52
CA GLY A 209 17.22 2.31 14.51
C GLY A 209 16.04 1.55 13.93
N ILE A 210 16.01 1.27 12.62
CA ILE A 210 14.92 0.53 11.98
C ILE A 210 14.79 -0.90 12.54
N GLU A 211 15.85 -1.44 13.13
CA GLU A 211 15.87 -2.74 13.78
C GLU A 211 14.86 -2.84 14.93
N SER A 212 14.48 -1.71 15.52
CA SER A 212 13.43 -1.65 16.55
C SER A 212 12.05 -2.11 16.03
N LEU A 213 11.85 -2.12 14.72
CA LEU A 213 10.65 -2.69 14.09
C LEU A 213 10.72 -4.22 13.94
N GLY A 214 11.78 -4.87 14.44
CA GLY A 214 11.97 -6.32 14.39
C GLY A 214 12.46 -6.82 13.04
N VAL A 215 13.23 -6.01 12.31
CA VAL A 215 13.86 -6.36 11.03
C VAL A 215 15.38 -6.49 11.19
N SER A 216 16.00 -7.29 10.31
CA SER A 216 17.47 -7.31 10.17
C SER A 216 17.94 -6.39 9.04
N VAL A 217 19.07 -5.74 9.23
CA VAL A 217 19.66 -4.80 8.28
C VAL A 217 20.83 -5.45 7.54
N HIS A 218 20.82 -5.37 6.21
CA HIS A 218 21.87 -5.89 5.34
C HIS A 218 22.35 -4.79 4.39
N ASP A 219 23.64 -4.51 4.41
CA ASP A 219 24.34 -3.59 3.53
C ASP A 219 25.07 -4.31 2.37
N GLU A 220 24.81 -5.60 2.20
CA GLU A 220 25.29 -6.44 1.13
C GLU A 220 24.14 -7.25 0.54
N LEU A 221 23.90 -7.08 -0.78
CA LEU A 221 22.74 -7.68 -1.45
C LEU A 221 22.73 -9.20 -1.38
N LYS A 222 23.91 -9.84 -1.56
CA LYS A 222 24.02 -11.30 -1.50
C LYS A 222 23.54 -11.86 -0.17
N ARG A 223 23.98 -11.28 0.94
CA ARG A 223 23.57 -11.71 2.29
C ARG A 223 22.09 -11.42 2.55
N GLY A 224 21.62 -10.26 2.07
CA GLY A 224 20.23 -9.87 2.23
C GLY A 224 19.25 -10.76 1.47
N LEU A 225 19.66 -11.32 0.32
CA LEU A 225 18.82 -12.18 -0.51
C LEU A 225 18.98 -13.66 -0.25
N ASP A 226 19.98 -14.09 0.53
CA ASP A 226 20.28 -15.50 0.75
C ASP A 226 19.08 -16.26 1.32
N GLY A 227 18.54 -17.19 0.53
CA GLY A 227 17.43 -18.06 0.90
C GLY A 227 16.08 -17.38 1.16
N VAL A 228 15.84 -16.14 0.69
CA VAL A 228 14.54 -15.48 0.87
C VAL A 228 13.47 -16.04 -0.07
N ASP A 229 12.23 -16.00 0.39
CA ASP A 229 11.03 -16.44 -0.35
C ASP A 229 10.41 -15.30 -1.18
N VAL A 230 10.58 -14.06 -0.72
CA VAL A 230 9.97 -12.87 -1.34
C VAL A 230 10.98 -11.74 -1.38
N ILE A 231 11.13 -11.13 -2.55
CA ILE A 231 11.94 -9.93 -2.76
C ILE A 231 11.02 -8.79 -3.15
N VAL A 232 10.99 -7.72 -2.34
CA VAL A 232 10.29 -6.49 -2.65
C VAL A 232 11.31 -5.44 -3.06
N MET A 233 11.38 -5.14 -4.35
CA MET A 233 12.25 -4.09 -4.86
C MET A 233 11.57 -2.72 -4.73
N LEU A 234 12.28 -1.74 -4.20
CA LEU A 234 11.79 -0.38 -4.04
C LEU A 234 12.40 0.57 -5.06
N ARG A 235 11.57 1.46 -5.59
CA ARG A 235 12.02 2.55 -6.43
C ARG A 235 12.89 3.54 -5.65
N LEU A 236 13.95 4.06 -6.24
CA LEU A 236 14.68 5.21 -5.71
C LEU A 236 13.78 6.46 -5.73
N GLN A 237 13.56 7.06 -4.56
CA GLN A 237 12.67 8.23 -4.38
C GLN A 237 13.47 9.54 -4.53
N ARG A 238 14.08 9.77 -5.70
CA ARG A 238 14.95 10.94 -5.93
C ARG A 238 14.28 12.27 -5.62
N GLU A 239 13.01 12.39 -5.92
CA GLU A 239 12.20 13.57 -5.65
C GLU A 239 12.04 13.87 -4.15
N ARG A 240 12.39 12.91 -3.28
CA ARG A 240 12.34 13.03 -1.81
C ARG A 240 13.72 13.14 -1.17
N MET A 241 14.78 12.96 -1.94
CA MET A 241 16.16 13.09 -1.46
C MET A 241 16.54 14.58 -1.44
N LYS A 242 16.88 15.09 -0.24
CA LYS A 242 17.32 16.49 -0.07
C LYS A 242 18.84 16.68 -0.25
N SER A 243 19.60 15.60 -0.40
CA SER A 243 21.06 15.58 -0.50
C SER A 243 21.53 14.46 -1.43
N ALA A 244 22.79 14.50 -1.85
CA ALA A 244 23.41 13.43 -2.64
C ALA A 244 23.68 12.20 -1.77
N LEU A 245 22.67 11.35 -1.61
CA LEU A 245 22.75 10.11 -0.82
C LEU A 245 23.33 8.93 -1.60
N LEU A 246 23.44 9.07 -2.92
CA LEU A 246 23.96 8.09 -3.85
C LEU A 246 24.88 8.74 -4.87
N PRO A 247 25.96 8.08 -5.30
CA PRO A 247 26.88 8.62 -6.32
C PRO A 247 26.20 8.75 -7.67
N SER A 248 25.54 7.69 -8.17
CA SER A 248 24.81 7.67 -9.44
C SER A 248 23.81 6.49 -9.48
N GLU A 249 22.89 6.49 -10.47
CA GLU A 249 22.02 5.33 -10.72
C GLU A 249 22.78 4.12 -11.24
N GLN A 250 23.80 4.35 -12.05
CA GLN A 250 24.65 3.27 -12.57
C GLN A 250 25.38 2.57 -11.43
N GLU A 251 25.96 3.34 -10.49
CA GLU A 251 26.61 2.77 -9.31
C GLU A 251 25.59 2.04 -8.42
N TYR A 252 24.41 2.62 -8.24
CA TYR A 252 23.33 1.96 -7.50
C TYR A 252 22.94 0.63 -8.16
N PHE A 253 22.71 0.62 -9.47
CA PHE A 253 22.39 -0.63 -10.20
C PHE A 253 23.50 -1.64 -10.08
N ARG A 254 24.76 -1.21 -10.22
CA ARG A 254 25.93 -2.07 -10.10
C ARG A 254 26.04 -2.75 -8.74
N CYS A 255 25.59 -2.11 -7.66
CA CYS A 255 25.70 -2.66 -6.31
C CYS A 255 24.39 -3.31 -5.82
N TRP A 256 23.24 -2.75 -6.16
CA TRP A 256 21.93 -3.03 -5.55
C TRP A 256 20.83 -3.42 -6.55
N GLY A 257 21.03 -3.23 -7.85
CA GLY A 257 20.08 -3.63 -8.88
C GLY A 257 19.85 -5.14 -8.88
N LEU A 258 18.60 -5.58 -8.95
CA LEU A 258 18.26 -7.01 -9.01
C LEU A 258 18.45 -7.52 -10.45
N THR A 259 19.52 -8.29 -10.68
CA THR A 259 19.82 -8.98 -11.94
C THR A 259 19.46 -10.47 -11.85
N PRO A 260 19.41 -11.23 -12.97
CA PRO A 260 19.18 -12.68 -12.93
C PRO A 260 20.17 -13.43 -12.03
N GLU A 261 21.45 -13.06 -12.07
CA GLU A 261 22.50 -13.69 -11.24
C GLU A 261 22.27 -13.43 -9.75
N ARG A 262 21.77 -12.24 -9.39
CA ARG A 262 21.48 -11.88 -8.00
C ARG A 262 20.17 -12.47 -7.51
N LEU A 263 19.20 -12.61 -8.39
CA LEU A 263 17.96 -13.33 -8.07
C LEU A 263 18.24 -14.79 -7.70
N ALA A 264 19.30 -15.38 -8.23
CA ALA A 264 19.71 -16.75 -7.90
C ALA A 264 20.22 -16.94 -6.45
N PHE A 265 20.45 -15.85 -5.68
CA PHE A 265 20.74 -15.95 -4.24
C PHE A 265 19.51 -16.29 -3.41
N ALA A 266 18.33 -15.95 -3.91
CA ALA A 266 17.06 -16.28 -3.29
C ALA A 266 16.66 -17.75 -3.55
N ARG A 267 15.59 -18.19 -2.91
CA ARG A 267 15.04 -19.52 -3.15
C ARG A 267 14.65 -19.73 -4.62
N PRO A 268 14.72 -20.96 -5.14
CA PRO A 268 14.33 -21.24 -6.52
C PRO A 268 12.89 -20.84 -6.86
N ASP A 269 11.98 -20.87 -5.87
CA ASP A 269 10.57 -20.49 -5.97
C ASP A 269 10.28 -19.08 -5.46
N ALA A 270 11.32 -18.26 -5.23
CA ALA A 270 11.16 -16.88 -4.78
C ALA A 270 10.36 -16.05 -5.79
N ILE A 271 9.51 -15.15 -5.27
CA ILE A 271 8.77 -14.18 -6.08
C ILE A 271 9.39 -12.79 -5.97
N VAL A 272 9.28 -12.02 -7.07
CA VAL A 272 9.77 -10.65 -7.15
C VAL A 272 8.58 -9.70 -7.24
N MET A 273 8.54 -8.75 -6.33
CA MET A 273 7.52 -7.73 -6.17
C MET A 273 8.09 -6.33 -6.34
N HIS A 274 7.24 -5.37 -6.71
CA HIS A 274 7.60 -3.96 -6.80
C HIS A 274 6.34 -3.09 -6.71
N PRO A 275 6.26 -2.07 -5.83
CA PRO A 275 5.07 -1.23 -5.70
C PRO A 275 4.85 -0.30 -6.92
N GLY A 276 5.85 -0.21 -7.79
CA GLY A 276 5.86 0.58 -9.02
C GLY A 276 5.87 2.12 -8.80
N PRO A 277 6.20 2.92 -9.84
CA PRO A 277 6.66 2.48 -11.16
C PRO A 277 8.04 1.84 -11.09
N ILE A 278 8.36 0.96 -12.05
CA ILE A 278 9.68 0.35 -12.18
C ILE A 278 10.59 1.32 -12.94
N ASN A 279 11.83 1.50 -12.45
CA ASN A 279 12.91 2.11 -13.23
C ASN A 279 13.86 0.98 -13.67
N ARG A 280 13.64 0.49 -14.90
CA ARG A 280 14.46 -0.57 -15.49
C ARG A 280 15.90 -0.13 -15.64
N GLY A 281 16.85 -0.97 -15.23
CA GLY A 281 18.27 -0.64 -15.21
C GLY A 281 18.71 0.28 -14.06
N VAL A 282 17.83 0.50 -13.07
CA VAL A 282 18.14 1.24 -11.83
C VAL A 282 18.00 0.35 -10.60
N GLU A 283 16.78 -0.08 -10.25
CA GLU A 283 16.57 -1.00 -9.14
C GLU A 283 16.38 -2.46 -9.59
N ILE A 284 15.95 -2.66 -10.83
CA ILE A 284 15.64 -4.00 -11.36
C ILE A 284 16.03 -4.11 -12.83
N ASP A 285 16.61 -5.24 -13.22
CA ASP A 285 16.87 -5.57 -14.61
C ASP A 285 15.58 -5.94 -15.35
N SER A 286 15.52 -5.63 -16.65
CA SER A 286 14.36 -5.94 -17.48
C SER A 286 14.07 -7.42 -17.54
N GLN A 287 15.10 -8.28 -17.60
CA GLN A 287 14.94 -9.73 -17.65
C GLN A 287 14.28 -10.26 -16.36
N VAL A 288 14.60 -9.68 -15.20
CA VAL A 288 13.96 -10.03 -13.93
C VAL A 288 12.54 -9.51 -13.87
N ALA A 289 12.30 -8.25 -14.26
CA ALA A 289 10.99 -7.63 -14.24
C ALA A 289 9.96 -8.34 -15.13
N ASP A 290 10.43 -8.97 -16.23
CA ASP A 290 9.60 -9.68 -17.21
C ASP A 290 9.66 -11.21 -17.03
N SER A 291 10.35 -11.73 -15.99
CA SER A 291 10.46 -13.15 -15.71
C SER A 291 9.17 -13.75 -15.11
N ASP A 292 9.07 -15.06 -15.11
CA ASP A 292 8.01 -15.84 -14.46
C ASP A 292 7.96 -15.68 -12.93
N LYS A 293 9.09 -15.27 -12.32
CA LYS A 293 9.17 -14.96 -10.89
C LYS A 293 8.59 -13.59 -10.55
N SER A 294 8.42 -12.72 -11.53
CA SER A 294 7.85 -11.38 -11.36
C SER A 294 6.34 -11.44 -11.22
N VAL A 295 5.83 -11.01 -10.07
CA VAL A 295 4.38 -10.92 -9.81
C VAL A 295 3.88 -9.47 -9.81
N ILE A 296 4.66 -8.56 -10.36
CA ILE A 296 4.43 -7.10 -10.32
C ILE A 296 3.11 -6.69 -10.97
N LEU A 297 2.75 -7.26 -12.10
CA LEU A 297 1.48 -6.97 -12.76
C LEU A 297 0.28 -7.57 -12.01
N GLN A 298 0.48 -8.69 -11.33
CA GLN A 298 -0.54 -9.30 -10.49
C GLN A 298 -0.84 -8.41 -9.26
N GLN A 299 0.18 -7.77 -8.65
CA GLN A 299 -0.01 -6.80 -7.56
C GLN A 299 -1.00 -5.70 -7.97
N VAL A 300 -0.93 -5.20 -9.21
CA VAL A 300 -1.85 -4.16 -9.70
C VAL A 300 -3.30 -4.64 -9.67
N SER A 301 -3.55 -5.86 -10.15
CA SER A 301 -4.89 -6.47 -10.16
C SER A 301 -5.39 -6.75 -8.74
N HIS A 302 -4.54 -7.28 -7.88
CA HIS A 302 -4.81 -7.55 -6.46
C HIS A 302 -5.15 -6.25 -5.71
N GLY A 303 -4.52 -5.14 -6.08
CA GLY A 303 -4.79 -3.84 -5.50
C GLY A 303 -6.23 -3.38 -5.61
N ILE A 304 -6.96 -3.78 -6.66
CA ILE A 304 -8.38 -3.44 -6.80
C ILE A 304 -9.21 -4.23 -5.78
N ALA A 305 -8.98 -5.54 -5.66
CA ALA A 305 -9.71 -6.40 -4.72
C ALA A 305 -9.50 -5.95 -3.25
N VAL A 306 -8.26 -5.66 -2.88
CA VAL A 306 -7.94 -5.17 -1.53
C VAL A 306 -8.59 -3.82 -1.24
N ARG A 307 -8.59 -2.89 -2.20
CA ARG A 307 -9.26 -1.60 -2.03
C ARG A 307 -10.76 -1.73 -1.93
N MET A 308 -11.38 -2.66 -2.68
CA MET A 308 -12.79 -3.00 -2.51
C MET A 308 -13.07 -3.52 -1.09
N ALA A 309 -12.25 -4.42 -0.57
CA ALA A 309 -12.38 -4.95 0.78
C ALA A 309 -12.31 -3.85 1.84
N VAL A 310 -11.27 -3.02 1.79
CA VAL A 310 -11.07 -1.91 2.73
C VAL A 310 -12.24 -0.93 2.67
N MET A 311 -12.68 -0.51 1.48
CA MET A 311 -13.83 0.39 1.32
C MET A 311 -15.11 -0.19 1.89
N ALA A 312 -15.42 -1.46 1.61
CA ALA A 312 -16.61 -2.11 2.13
C ALA A 312 -16.58 -2.22 3.67
N MET A 313 -15.44 -2.61 4.23
CA MET A 313 -15.28 -2.78 5.68
C MET A 313 -15.35 -1.45 6.44
N THR A 314 -14.70 -0.38 5.94
CA THR A 314 -14.78 0.95 6.58
C THR A 314 -16.18 1.56 6.53
N MET A 315 -17.02 1.12 5.60
CA MET A 315 -18.43 1.51 5.51
C MET A 315 -19.38 0.59 6.31
N GLY A 316 -18.82 -0.36 7.06
CA GLY A 316 -19.59 -1.31 7.87
C GLY A 316 -20.45 -2.28 7.04
N VAL A 317 -20.19 -2.41 5.74
CA VAL A 317 -20.96 -3.29 4.87
C VAL A 317 -20.37 -4.69 4.90
N VAL A 318 -21.13 -5.62 5.44
CA VAL A 318 -20.81 -7.05 5.40
C VAL A 318 -21.36 -7.60 4.08
N ALA A 319 -20.50 -8.22 3.25
CA ALA A 319 -21.02 -8.96 2.10
C ALA A 319 -21.93 -10.08 2.61
N PRO A 320 -23.08 -10.34 1.96
CA PRO A 320 -23.89 -11.49 2.33
C PRO A 320 -23.04 -12.75 2.23
N ALA A 321 -23.00 -13.53 3.31
CA ALA A 321 -22.44 -14.87 3.28
C ALA A 321 -23.22 -15.65 2.23
N GLY A 322 -22.56 -16.13 1.15
CA GLY A 322 -23.20 -17.00 0.17
C GLY A 322 -23.56 -16.37 -1.19
N ALA A 323 -22.90 -15.33 -1.65
CA ALA A 323 -22.84 -15.07 -3.08
C ALA A 323 -21.86 -16.10 -3.70
N GLU A 324 -22.38 -17.31 -3.94
CA GLU A 324 -21.66 -18.32 -4.71
C GLU A 324 -21.25 -17.80 -6.10
N PRO A 325 -20.13 -18.33 -6.65
CA PRO A 325 -19.44 -17.81 -7.82
C PRO A 325 -20.25 -17.82 -9.11
#